data_ebed6bdd461370d20f68d00949ac1351
#
_entry.id   ebed6bdd461370d20f68d00949ac1351
#
_cell.length_a   1.000
_cell.length_b   1.000
_cell.length_c   1.000
_cell.angle_alpha   90.00
_cell.angle_beta   90.00
_cell.angle_gamma   90.00
#
_symmetry.space_group_name_H-M   'P 1'
#
loop_
_entity.id
_entity.type
_entity.pdbx_description
1 polymer ?
#
loop_
_entity_poly.entity_id
_entity_poly.type
_entity_poly.pdbx_seq_one_letter_code
_entity_poly.pdbx_strand_id
1 'polypeptide(L)'
;MILNTEHIAKSFGKNKVLKDISFQLKAGSITGIVGENGSGKSVLMEIIVGARSADKGIINRNGKIGYCPQRALLFPHLTVQEHFIYFSTAYGIGIDQLKRRSEELLLRFNYKKYKQEKIINLSGGTQQKLNLSIALLHEPDLLILDEPYNGFDWDTYQRFWNYTNHLKKQGCAILIVTHLLSEKERLDHIYELENGVLV
;
A
#
# COMPACT_ATOMS: atom_id res chain seq x y z
N MET A 1 -13.57 -12.68 -4.50
CA MET A 1 -13.14 -12.08 -3.22
C MET A 1 -11.63 -12.16 -3.12
N ILE A 2 -10.96 -11.04 -2.85
CA ILE A 2 -9.50 -10.96 -2.79
C ILE A 2 -9.01 -10.97 -1.33
N LEU A 3 -9.74 -10.28 -0.44
CA LEU A 3 -9.47 -10.28 0.99
C LEU A 3 -10.77 -10.52 1.77
N ASN A 4 -10.71 -11.37 2.78
CA ASN A 4 -11.76 -11.52 3.79
C ASN A 4 -11.14 -11.57 5.17
N THR A 5 -11.61 -10.72 6.07
CA THR A 5 -11.21 -10.69 7.47
C THR A 5 -12.42 -10.97 8.34
N GLU A 6 -12.27 -11.83 9.35
CA GLU A 6 -13.33 -12.24 10.25
C GLU A 6 -12.85 -12.16 11.69
N HIS A 7 -13.50 -11.31 12.49
CA HIS A 7 -13.29 -11.17 13.93
C HIS A 7 -11.84 -10.91 14.36
N ILE A 8 -11.09 -10.09 13.58
CA ILE A 8 -9.70 -9.77 13.89
C ILE A 8 -9.62 -8.94 15.15
N ALA A 9 -8.85 -9.44 16.12
CA ALA A 9 -8.54 -8.72 17.35
C ALA A 9 -7.04 -8.67 17.61
N LYS A 10 -6.56 -7.56 18.20
CA LYS A 10 -5.18 -7.35 18.60
C LYS A 10 -5.05 -6.50 19.84
N SER A 11 -4.23 -6.96 20.77
CA SER A 11 -3.93 -6.25 22.02
C SER A 11 -2.42 -6.13 22.23
N PHE A 12 -2.00 -5.08 22.93
CA PHE A 12 -0.64 -4.88 23.41
C PHE A 12 -0.70 -4.69 24.94
N GLY A 13 -0.37 -5.74 25.67
CA GLY A 13 -0.59 -5.79 27.11
C GLY A 13 -2.08 -5.65 27.43
N LYS A 14 -2.44 -4.61 28.21
CA LYS A 14 -3.85 -4.32 28.55
C LYS A 14 -4.60 -3.48 27.51
N ASN A 15 -3.88 -2.92 26.52
CA ASN A 15 -4.48 -2.05 25.51
C ASN A 15 -5.02 -2.88 24.33
N LYS A 16 -6.35 -2.91 24.17
CA LYS A 16 -7.03 -3.55 23.03
C LYS A 16 -7.09 -2.57 21.87
N VAL A 17 -6.20 -2.73 20.88
CA VAL A 17 -6.09 -1.85 19.69
C VAL A 17 -7.13 -2.21 18.65
N LEU A 18 -7.29 -3.50 18.34
CA LEU A 18 -8.35 -4.00 17.47
C LEU A 18 -9.21 -4.97 18.30
N LYS A 19 -10.54 -4.82 18.23
CA LYS A 19 -11.47 -5.59 19.07
C LYS A 19 -12.24 -6.64 18.30
N ASP A 20 -12.79 -6.25 17.13
CA ASP A 20 -13.60 -7.12 16.28
C ASP A 20 -13.67 -6.51 14.87
N ILE A 21 -12.69 -6.80 14.03
CA ILE A 21 -12.60 -6.25 12.69
C ILE A 21 -13.00 -7.32 11.68
N SER A 22 -14.09 -7.07 10.97
CA SER A 22 -14.58 -7.94 9.90
C SER A 22 -14.93 -7.10 8.68
N PHE A 23 -14.30 -7.36 7.52
CA PHE A 23 -14.63 -6.74 6.26
C PHE A 23 -14.11 -7.54 5.08
N GLN A 24 -14.55 -7.17 3.88
CA GLN A 24 -14.22 -7.88 2.65
C GLN A 24 -13.82 -6.91 1.54
N LEU A 25 -12.85 -7.32 0.72
CA LEU A 25 -12.46 -6.61 -0.50
C LEU A 25 -12.77 -7.45 -1.73
N LYS A 26 -13.42 -6.82 -2.69
CA LYS A 26 -13.71 -7.41 -4.01
C LYS A 26 -12.66 -6.98 -5.03
N ALA A 27 -12.40 -7.84 -6.01
CA ALA A 27 -11.60 -7.48 -7.17
C ALA A 27 -12.18 -6.24 -7.85
N GLY A 28 -11.32 -5.34 -8.34
CA GLY A 28 -11.75 -4.15 -9.06
C GLY A 28 -12.48 -3.12 -8.19
N SER A 29 -12.15 -3.01 -6.91
CA SER A 29 -12.68 -1.97 -6.02
C SER A 29 -11.59 -1.22 -5.29
N ILE A 30 -11.85 0.04 -4.95
CA ILE A 30 -11.01 0.88 -4.08
C ILE A 30 -11.77 1.05 -2.76
N THR A 31 -11.20 0.54 -1.68
CA THR A 31 -11.78 0.64 -0.33
C THR A 31 -10.89 1.51 0.55
N GLY A 32 -11.48 2.45 1.26
CA GLY A 32 -10.80 3.27 2.24
C GLY A 32 -11.01 2.76 3.67
N ILE A 33 -9.96 2.80 4.49
CA ILE A 33 -10.09 2.74 5.95
C ILE A 33 -9.65 4.10 6.49
N VAL A 34 -10.60 4.82 7.05
CA VAL A 34 -10.36 6.14 7.65
C VAL A 34 -10.40 6.03 9.18
N GLY A 35 -9.90 7.03 9.88
CA GLY A 35 -9.94 7.09 11.33
C GLY A 35 -8.82 7.96 11.88
N GLU A 36 -8.91 8.35 13.14
CA GLU A 36 -7.93 9.20 13.82
C GLU A 36 -6.54 8.54 13.93
N ASN A 37 -5.53 9.38 14.19
CA ASN A 37 -4.19 8.86 14.48
C ASN A 37 -4.22 8.03 15.77
N GLY A 38 -3.58 6.84 15.71
CA GLY A 38 -3.59 5.92 16.85
C GLY A 38 -4.82 4.99 16.92
N SER A 39 -5.79 5.08 16.00
CA SER A 39 -6.97 4.20 16.00
C SER A 39 -6.66 2.72 15.68
N GLY A 40 -5.43 2.40 15.22
CA GLY A 40 -5.01 1.03 14.93
C GLY A 40 -4.90 0.69 13.43
N LYS A 41 -5.06 1.67 12.52
CA LYS A 41 -5.02 1.45 11.06
C LYS A 41 -3.75 0.73 10.60
N SER A 42 -2.57 1.22 11.00
CA SER A 42 -1.28 0.59 10.60
C SER A 42 -1.13 -0.80 11.20
N VAL A 43 -1.61 -1.03 12.44
CA VAL A 43 -1.63 -2.38 13.05
C VAL A 43 -2.51 -3.33 12.24
N LEU A 44 -3.68 -2.86 11.79
CA LEU A 44 -4.56 -3.65 10.91
C LEU A 44 -3.87 -3.97 9.58
N MET A 45 -3.20 -2.99 8.96
CA MET A 45 -2.45 -3.22 7.70
C MET A 45 -1.33 -4.24 7.89
N GLU A 46 -0.51 -4.11 8.94
CA GLU A 46 0.55 -5.07 9.27
C GLU A 46 0.00 -6.50 9.45
N ILE A 47 -1.17 -6.64 10.07
CA ILE A 47 -1.85 -7.93 10.24
C ILE A 47 -2.34 -8.45 8.88
N ILE A 48 -2.95 -7.60 8.06
CA ILE A 48 -3.44 -8.00 6.73
C ILE A 48 -2.29 -8.44 5.83
N VAL A 49 -1.12 -7.79 5.85
CA VAL A 49 0.02 -8.22 5.02
C VAL A 49 0.82 -9.38 5.62
N GLY A 50 0.52 -9.78 6.86
CA GLY A 50 1.21 -10.88 7.54
C GLY A 50 2.51 -10.47 8.24
N ALA A 51 2.82 -9.18 8.33
CA ALA A 51 3.96 -8.66 9.09
C ALA A 51 3.75 -8.74 10.61
N ARG A 52 2.50 -8.92 11.04
CA ARG A 52 2.10 -9.07 12.45
C ARG A 52 0.99 -10.13 12.57
N SER A 53 1.02 -10.91 13.66
CA SER A 53 -0.05 -11.87 13.96
C SER A 53 -1.21 -11.18 14.68
N ALA A 54 -2.44 -11.51 14.30
CA ALA A 54 -3.62 -11.22 15.10
C ALA A 54 -3.64 -12.12 16.35
N ASP A 55 -4.31 -11.65 17.41
CA ASP A 55 -4.53 -12.50 18.61
C ASP A 55 -5.75 -13.40 18.41
N LYS A 56 -6.73 -12.96 17.59
CA LYS A 56 -7.94 -13.70 17.22
C LYS A 56 -8.35 -13.38 15.79
N GLY A 57 -9.21 -14.21 15.23
CA GLY A 57 -9.83 -14.04 13.93
C GLY A 57 -9.10 -14.77 12.81
N ILE A 58 -9.66 -14.65 11.60
CA ILE A 58 -9.17 -15.33 10.40
C ILE A 58 -8.99 -14.30 9.30
N ILE A 59 -7.93 -14.46 8.51
CA ILE A 59 -7.67 -13.65 7.31
C ILE A 59 -7.43 -14.58 6.14
N ASN A 60 -8.29 -14.47 5.13
CA ASN A 60 -8.14 -15.15 3.85
C ASN A 60 -7.70 -14.13 2.79
N ARG A 61 -6.58 -14.40 2.14
CA ARG A 61 -5.96 -13.55 1.12
C ARG A 61 -5.74 -14.36 -0.14
N ASN A 62 -6.14 -13.84 -1.30
CA ASN A 62 -5.96 -14.48 -2.59
C ASN A 62 -5.15 -13.58 -3.52
N GLY A 63 -4.20 -14.19 -4.23
CA GLY A 63 -3.34 -13.48 -5.19
C GLY A 63 -2.11 -12.82 -4.58
N LYS A 64 -1.42 -12.04 -5.41
CA LYS A 64 -0.20 -11.30 -5.05
C LYS A 64 -0.56 -10.04 -4.29
N ILE A 65 0.17 -9.75 -3.21
CA ILE A 65 -0.06 -8.57 -2.37
C ILE A 65 1.07 -7.58 -2.57
N GLY A 66 0.72 -6.35 -2.96
CA GLY A 66 1.61 -5.19 -2.92
C GLY A 66 1.32 -4.36 -1.67
N TYR A 67 2.35 -4.01 -0.92
CA TYR A 67 2.22 -3.17 0.27
C TYR A 67 3.12 -1.95 0.22
N CYS A 68 2.52 -0.77 0.34
CA CYS A 68 3.20 0.50 0.49
C CYS A 68 2.97 1.01 1.92
N PRO A 69 3.90 0.78 2.85
CA PRO A 69 3.76 1.27 4.22
C PRO A 69 3.91 2.80 4.29
N GLN A 70 3.34 3.41 5.33
CA GLN A 70 3.44 4.84 5.58
C GLN A 70 4.90 5.30 5.65
N ARG A 71 5.74 4.55 6.36
CA ARG A 71 7.18 4.79 6.41
C ARG A 71 7.89 3.87 5.45
N ALA A 72 8.49 4.45 4.41
CA ALA A 72 9.24 3.70 3.42
C ALA A 72 10.42 2.93 4.05
N LEU A 73 10.50 1.63 3.77
CA LEU A 73 11.59 0.76 4.17
C LEU A 73 12.59 0.67 3.01
N LEU A 74 13.42 1.71 2.85
CA LEU A 74 14.39 1.83 1.77
C LEU A 74 15.81 1.80 2.34
N PHE A 75 16.74 1.29 1.54
CA PHE A 75 18.16 1.20 1.87
C PHE A 75 18.90 2.48 1.46
N PRO A 76 19.41 3.30 2.39
CA PRO A 76 19.92 4.65 2.08
C PRO A 76 21.04 4.70 1.04
N HIS A 77 21.86 3.66 0.98
CA HIS A 77 23.05 3.61 0.12
C HIS A 77 22.84 2.91 -1.23
N LEU A 78 21.67 2.30 -1.45
CA LEU A 78 21.30 1.76 -2.75
C LEU A 78 20.69 2.86 -3.62
N THR A 79 20.88 2.72 -4.93
CA THR A 79 20.21 3.54 -5.94
C THR A 79 18.76 3.11 -6.13
N VAL A 80 17.96 3.94 -6.79
CA VAL A 80 16.59 3.57 -7.21
C VAL A 80 16.59 2.30 -8.05
N GLN A 81 17.53 2.16 -9.00
CA GLN A 81 17.63 0.97 -9.84
C GLN A 81 17.99 -0.28 -9.03
N GLU A 82 18.93 -0.18 -8.10
CA GLU A 82 19.31 -1.30 -7.23
C GLU A 82 18.16 -1.76 -6.34
N HIS A 83 17.28 -0.84 -5.89
CA HIS A 83 16.04 -1.22 -5.19
C HIS A 83 15.12 -2.05 -6.08
N PHE A 84 14.91 -1.64 -7.33
CA PHE A 84 14.09 -2.44 -8.25
C PHE A 84 14.69 -3.84 -8.47
N ILE A 85 16.01 -3.96 -8.61
CA ILE A 85 16.69 -5.25 -8.74
C ILE A 85 16.51 -6.08 -7.47
N TYR A 86 16.74 -5.51 -6.29
CA TYR A 86 16.61 -6.17 -5.00
C TYR A 86 15.19 -6.75 -4.81
N PHE A 87 14.18 -5.91 -4.98
CA PHE A 87 12.79 -6.34 -4.80
C PHE A 87 12.29 -7.25 -5.92
N SER A 88 12.80 -7.13 -7.14
CA SER A 88 12.45 -8.08 -8.21
C SER A 88 12.90 -9.50 -7.87
N THR A 89 14.07 -9.64 -7.27
CA THR A 89 14.56 -10.94 -6.80
C THR A 89 13.67 -11.50 -5.69
N ALA A 90 13.29 -10.65 -4.73
CA ALA A 90 12.41 -11.05 -3.62
C ALA A 90 11.00 -11.47 -4.11
N TYR A 91 10.51 -10.84 -5.18
CA TYR A 91 9.19 -11.15 -5.78
C TYR A 91 9.26 -12.24 -6.85
N GLY A 92 10.42 -12.78 -7.17
CA GLY A 92 10.59 -13.77 -8.23
C GLY A 92 10.31 -13.23 -9.64
N ILE A 93 10.57 -11.93 -9.89
CA ILE A 93 10.32 -11.27 -11.18
C ILE A 93 11.53 -11.49 -12.10
N GLY A 94 11.29 -11.97 -13.32
CA GLY A 94 12.33 -12.13 -14.35
C GLY A 94 12.84 -10.78 -14.88
N ILE A 95 14.06 -10.82 -15.46
CA ILE A 95 14.79 -9.60 -15.90
C ILE A 95 14.00 -8.76 -16.92
N ASP A 96 13.27 -9.38 -17.84
CA ASP A 96 12.53 -8.64 -18.87
C ASP A 96 11.29 -7.95 -18.29
N GLN A 97 10.60 -8.61 -17.36
CA GLN A 97 9.50 -8.01 -16.62
C GLN A 97 10.01 -6.86 -15.73
N LEU A 98 11.14 -7.04 -15.04
CA LEU A 98 11.77 -6.00 -14.23
C LEU A 98 12.06 -4.76 -15.08
N LYS A 99 12.73 -4.94 -16.24
CA LYS A 99 13.07 -3.81 -17.15
C LYS A 99 11.81 -3.04 -17.57
N ARG A 100 10.79 -3.77 -18.04
CA ARG A 100 9.53 -3.17 -18.50
C ARG A 100 8.83 -2.43 -17.36
N ARG A 101 8.65 -3.09 -16.21
CA ARG A 101 7.87 -2.52 -15.10
C ARG A 101 8.57 -1.37 -14.41
N SER A 102 9.88 -1.48 -14.16
CA SER A 102 10.62 -0.37 -13.54
C SER A 102 10.62 0.88 -14.40
N GLU A 103 10.81 0.74 -15.73
CA GLU A 103 10.78 1.86 -16.65
C GLU A 103 9.39 2.50 -16.71
N GLU A 104 8.33 1.70 -16.79
CA GLU A 104 6.95 2.18 -16.74
C GLU A 104 6.68 3.00 -15.47
N LEU A 105 7.02 2.48 -14.29
CA LEU A 105 6.76 3.13 -13.01
C LEU A 105 7.56 4.42 -12.82
N LEU A 106 8.84 4.42 -13.26
CA LEU A 106 9.70 5.61 -13.27
C LEU A 106 9.11 6.75 -14.11
N LEU A 107 8.56 6.43 -15.28
CA LEU A 107 7.91 7.41 -16.16
C LEU A 107 6.56 7.84 -15.61
N ARG A 108 5.76 6.91 -15.12
CA ARG A 108 4.41 7.16 -14.61
C ARG A 108 4.39 8.15 -13.44
N PHE A 109 5.31 7.98 -12.48
CA PHE A 109 5.43 8.87 -11.32
C PHE A 109 6.45 9.99 -11.49
N ASN A 110 6.95 10.19 -12.74
CA ASN A 110 7.82 11.32 -13.12
C ASN A 110 9.09 11.45 -12.26
N TYR A 111 9.80 10.34 -12.04
CA TYR A 111 11.07 10.37 -11.30
C TYR A 111 12.22 9.59 -11.96
N LYS A 112 12.10 9.31 -13.28
CA LYS A 112 13.12 8.59 -14.07
C LYS A 112 14.51 9.21 -13.98
N LYS A 113 14.61 10.54 -13.87
CA LYS A 113 15.90 11.24 -13.75
C LYS A 113 16.72 10.83 -12.53
N TYR A 114 16.08 10.27 -11.51
CA TYR A 114 16.71 9.80 -10.28
C TYR A 114 17.08 8.31 -10.28
N LYS A 115 16.93 7.62 -11.43
CA LYS A 115 17.15 6.17 -11.54
C LYS A 115 18.47 5.69 -10.96
N GLN A 116 19.55 6.47 -11.14
CA GLN A 116 20.90 6.16 -10.67
C GLN A 116 21.28 6.86 -9.35
N GLU A 117 20.35 7.63 -8.77
CA GLU A 117 20.59 8.32 -7.53
C GLU A 117 20.41 7.40 -6.32
N LYS A 118 21.27 7.57 -5.32
CA LYS A 118 21.14 6.88 -4.02
C LYS A 118 19.98 7.47 -3.22
N ILE A 119 19.31 6.62 -2.45
CA ILE A 119 18.12 7.02 -1.67
C ILE A 119 18.42 8.17 -0.70
N ILE A 120 19.59 8.16 -0.09
CA ILE A 120 20.00 9.21 0.85
C ILE A 120 19.97 10.62 0.25
N ASN A 121 20.11 10.73 -1.09
CA ASN A 121 20.12 12.00 -1.82
C ASN A 121 18.71 12.43 -2.31
N LEU A 122 17.69 11.58 -2.10
CA LEU A 122 16.34 11.83 -2.60
C LEU A 122 15.49 12.59 -1.58
N SER A 123 14.62 13.47 -2.08
CA SER A 123 13.56 14.05 -1.26
C SER A 123 12.59 12.99 -0.75
N GLY A 124 11.90 13.26 0.38
CA GLY A 124 10.91 12.36 0.94
C GLY A 124 9.81 11.98 -0.06
N GLY A 125 9.32 12.94 -0.86
CA GLY A 125 8.34 12.67 -1.91
C GLY A 125 8.88 11.73 -3.00
N THR A 126 10.17 11.83 -3.38
CA THR A 126 10.77 10.91 -4.35
C THR A 126 10.98 9.52 -3.74
N GLN A 127 11.35 9.43 -2.47
CA GLN A 127 11.42 8.17 -1.74
C GLN A 127 10.04 7.50 -1.67
N GLN A 128 8.98 8.27 -1.46
CA GLN A 128 7.61 7.75 -1.43
C GLN A 128 7.14 7.26 -2.81
N LYS A 129 7.55 7.92 -3.91
CA LYS A 129 7.32 7.43 -5.28
C LYS A 129 7.98 6.05 -5.50
N LEU A 130 9.21 5.86 -5.01
CA LEU A 130 9.88 4.57 -5.08
C LEU A 130 9.19 3.51 -4.21
N ASN A 131 8.81 3.86 -2.97
CA ASN A 131 8.07 2.98 -2.06
C ASN A 131 6.79 2.43 -2.72
N LEU A 132 5.99 3.32 -3.29
CA LEU A 132 4.80 2.97 -4.06
C LEU A 132 5.14 2.10 -5.29
N SER A 133 6.21 2.44 -6.02
CA SER A 133 6.63 1.68 -7.21
C SER A 133 7.06 0.25 -6.85
N ILE A 134 7.71 0.05 -5.72
CA ILE A 134 8.08 -1.29 -5.21
C ILE A 134 6.83 -2.12 -4.95
N ALA A 135 5.81 -1.54 -4.30
CA ALA A 135 4.54 -2.22 -4.05
C ALA A 135 3.81 -2.63 -5.34
N LEU A 136 4.05 -1.92 -6.43
CA LEU A 136 3.43 -2.13 -7.75
C LEU A 136 4.26 -3.02 -8.70
N LEU A 137 5.52 -3.30 -8.36
CA LEU A 137 6.49 -3.89 -9.29
C LEU A 137 6.06 -5.25 -9.82
N HIS A 138 5.48 -6.08 -8.99
CA HIS A 138 5.07 -7.47 -9.27
C HIS A 138 3.63 -7.62 -9.75
N GLU A 139 2.95 -6.50 -10.11
CA GLU A 139 1.57 -6.48 -10.60
C GLU A 139 0.60 -7.17 -9.61
N PRO A 140 0.35 -6.54 -8.44
CA PRO A 140 -0.42 -7.18 -7.38
C PRO A 140 -1.91 -7.29 -7.72
N ASP A 141 -2.57 -8.36 -7.21
CA ASP A 141 -4.01 -8.53 -7.22
C ASP A 141 -4.68 -7.75 -6.09
N LEU A 142 -3.95 -7.55 -4.98
CA LEU A 142 -4.32 -6.74 -3.81
C LEU A 142 -3.23 -5.71 -3.53
N LEU A 143 -3.56 -4.43 -3.66
CA LEU A 143 -2.67 -3.33 -3.34
C LEU A 143 -3.11 -2.67 -2.03
N ILE A 144 -2.24 -2.66 -1.04
CA ILE A 144 -2.47 -2.07 0.28
C ILE A 144 -1.58 -0.86 0.43
N LEU A 145 -2.17 0.29 0.72
CA LEU A 145 -1.54 1.59 0.72
C LEU A 145 -1.81 2.31 2.06
N ASP A 146 -0.76 2.58 2.83
CA ASP A 146 -0.84 3.34 4.07
C ASP A 146 -0.33 4.77 3.84
N GLU A 147 -1.26 5.72 3.72
CA GLU A 147 -1.02 7.14 3.40
C GLU A 147 -0.06 7.35 2.21
N PRO A 148 -0.35 6.76 1.03
CA PRO A 148 0.62 6.58 -0.06
C PRO A 148 1.08 7.87 -0.73
N TYR A 149 0.33 8.95 -0.59
CA TYR A 149 0.58 10.23 -1.30
C TYR A 149 1.21 11.30 -0.42
N ASN A 150 1.66 10.96 0.79
CA ASN A 150 2.36 11.89 1.65
C ASN A 150 3.64 12.42 0.97
N GLY A 151 3.73 13.75 0.86
CA GLY A 151 4.86 14.42 0.18
C GLY A 151 4.80 14.42 -1.34
N PHE A 152 3.68 14.01 -1.96
CA PHE A 152 3.49 14.17 -3.40
C PHE A 152 3.18 15.63 -3.76
N ASP A 153 3.76 16.08 -4.88
CA ASP A 153 3.28 17.27 -5.56
C ASP A 153 1.93 16.97 -6.26
N TRP A 154 1.22 18.04 -6.68
CA TRP A 154 -0.10 17.92 -7.29
C TRP A 154 -0.12 17.04 -8.55
N ASP A 155 0.90 17.15 -9.42
CA ASP A 155 1.00 16.33 -10.63
C ASP A 155 1.14 14.84 -10.28
N THR A 156 2.02 14.51 -9.33
CA THR A 156 2.20 13.13 -8.85
C THR A 156 0.94 12.58 -8.20
N TYR A 157 0.25 13.39 -7.40
CA TYR A 157 -1.02 13.02 -6.79
C TYR A 157 -2.09 12.69 -7.85
N GLN A 158 -2.22 13.48 -8.91
CA GLN A 158 -3.14 13.19 -10.01
C GLN A 158 -2.74 11.90 -10.76
N ARG A 159 -1.44 11.70 -11.02
CA ARG A 159 -0.91 10.47 -11.64
C ARG A 159 -1.20 9.24 -10.80
N PHE A 160 -1.08 9.35 -9.48
CA PHE A 160 -1.41 8.28 -8.53
C PHE A 160 -2.89 7.86 -8.69
N TRP A 161 -3.84 8.79 -8.61
CA TRP A 161 -5.25 8.47 -8.73
C TRP A 161 -5.65 7.95 -10.11
N ASN A 162 -5.08 8.49 -11.18
CA ASN A 162 -5.29 7.97 -12.52
C ASN A 162 -4.80 6.52 -12.63
N TYR A 163 -3.68 6.21 -12.00
CA TYR A 163 -3.13 4.85 -12.03
C TYR A 163 -3.90 3.87 -11.14
N THR A 164 -4.31 4.27 -9.95
CA THR A 164 -5.16 3.42 -9.10
C THR A 164 -6.49 3.10 -9.78
N ASN A 165 -7.12 4.07 -10.46
CA ASN A 165 -8.31 3.82 -11.28
C ASN A 165 -8.05 2.87 -12.46
N HIS A 166 -6.87 2.94 -13.08
CA HIS A 166 -6.48 1.99 -14.12
C HIS A 166 -6.33 0.58 -13.55
N LEU A 167 -5.63 0.41 -12.42
CA LEU A 167 -5.48 -0.89 -11.74
C LEU A 167 -6.82 -1.47 -11.31
N LYS A 168 -7.73 -0.64 -10.77
CA LYS A 168 -9.10 -1.04 -10.45
C LYS A 168 -9.81 -1.65 -11.67
N LYS A 169 -9.74 -0.98 -12.84
CA LYS A 169 -10.34 -1.49 -14.09
C LYS A 169 -9.72 -2.79 -14.56
N GLN A 170 -8.47 -3.08 -14.19
CA GLN A 170 -7.79 -4.34 -14.46
C GLN A 170 -8.13 -5.44 -13.44
N GLY A 171 -8.98 -5.16 -12.44
CA GLY A 171 -9.40 -6.13 -11.43
C GLY A 171 -8.59 -6.11 -10.14
N CYS A 172 -7.58 -5.24 -10.01
CA CYS A 172 -6.84 -5.11 -8.75
C CYS A 172 -7.77 -4.59 -7.64
N ALA A 173 -7.79 -5.24 -6.48
CA ALA A 173 -8.41 -4.72 -5.27
C ALA A 173 -7.44 -3.76 -4.59
N ILE A 174 -7.91 -2.58 -4.20
CA ILE A 174 -7.07 -1.54 -3.59
C ILE A 174 -7.64 -1.17 -2.22
N LEU A 175 -6.80 -1.26 -1.20
CA LEU A 175 -7.10 -0.83 0.16
C LEU A 175 -6.22 0.39 0.49
N ILE A 176 -6.86 1.53 0.75
CA ILE A 176 -6.17 2.77 1.09
C ILE A 176 -6.49 3.14 2.53
N VAL A 177 -5.45 3.30 3.34
CA VAL A 177 -5.57 3.92 4.65
C VAL A 177 -5.26 5.41 4.52
N THR A 178 -6.17 6.23 5.00
CA THR A 178 -6.02 7.69 4.96
C THR A 178 -6.75 8.36 6.12
N HIS A 179 -6.27 9.53 6.50
CA HIS A 179 -6.98 10.44 7.39
C HIS A 179 -7.69 11.58 6.62
N LEU A 180 -7.52 11.65 5.29
CA LEU A 180 -8.08 12.71 4.45
C LEU A 180 -9.51 12.37 4.04
N LEU A 181 -10.48 13.02 4.65
CA LEU A 181 -11.89 12.87 4.33
C LEU A 181 -12.26 13.41 2.93
N SER A 182 -11.42 14.28 2.34
CA SER A 182 -11.60 14.81 0.99
C SER A 182 -11.50 13.76 -0.12
N GLU A 183 -10.95 12.57 0.18
CA GLU A 183 -10.78 11.48 -0.77
C GLU A 183 -12.01 10.58 -0.90
N LYS A 184 -13.05 10.78 -0.08
CA LYS A 184 -14.24 9.90 -0.02
C LYS A 184 -14.89 9.66 -1.38
N GLU A 185 -14.95 10.68 -2.23
CA GLU A 185 -15.55 10.57 -3.57
C GLU A 185 -14.79 9.66 -4.55
N ARG A 186 -13.53 9.31 -4.22
CA ARG A 186 -12.68 8.44 -5.04
C ARG A 186 -12.72 6.98 -4.62
N LEU A 187 -13.39 6.68 -3.50
CA LEU A 187 -13.47 5.36 -2.88
C LEU A 187 -14.84 4.73 -3.17
N ASP A 188 -14.86 3.44 -3.49
CA ASP A 188 -16.12 2.71 -3.70
C ASP A 188 -16.77 2.31 -2.37
N HIS A 189 -15.95 2.03 -1.36
CA HIS A 189 -16.38 1.66 -0.01
C HIS A 189 -15.50 2.36 1.01
N ILE A 190 -16.07 2.70 2.14
CA ILE A 190 -15.37 3.35 3.25
C ILE A 190 -15.74 2.64 4.54
N TYR A 191 -14.74 2.31 5.32
CA TYR A 191 -14.88 1.87 6.70
C TYR A 191 -14.21 2.89 7.61
N GLU A 192 -14.84 3.24 8.69
CA GLU A 192 -14.24 4.11 9.71
C GLU A 192 -13.75 3.26 10.87
N LEU A 193 -12.46 3.36 11.22
CA LEU A 193 -11.89 2.64 12.35
C LEU A 193 -11.92 3.52 13.60
N GLU A 194 -12.88 3.26 14.46
CA GLU A 194 -13.06 3.95 15.72
C GLU A 194 -12.99 2.98 16.88
N ASN A 195 -12.25 3.36 17.93
CA ASN A 195 -12.17 2.57 19.18
C ASN A 195 -11.90 1.07 18.98
N GLY A 196 -11.19 0.71 17.90
CA GLY A 196 -10.82 -0.66 17.56
C GLY A 196 -11.93 -1.50 16.91
N VAL A 197 -12.96 -0.87 16.38
CA VAL A 197 -14.02 -1.50 15.55
C VAL A 197 -14.20 -0.73 14.24
N LEU A 198 -14.75 -1.39 13.21
CA LEU A 198 -15.17 -0.74 11.96
C LEU A 198 -16.65 -0.35 12.06
N VAL A 199 -16.93 0.90 11.69
CA VAL A 199 -18.26 1.48 11.57
C VAL A 199 -18.50 2.01 10.18
#